data_561bc542e38367c2b77023c0c5df5d2a
#
_entry.id   561bc542e38367c2b77023c0c5df5d2a
#
_cell.length_a   1.000
_cell.length_b   1.000
_cell.length_c   1.000
_cell.angle_alpha   90.00
_cell.angle_beta   90.00
_cell.angle_gamma   90.00
#
_symmetry.space_group_name_H-M   'P 1'
#
loop_
_entity.id
_entity.type
_entity.pdbx_description
1 polymer ?
#
loop_
_entity_poly.entity_id
_entity_poly.type
_entity_poly.pdbx_seq_one_letter_code
_entity_poly.pdbx_strand_id
1 'polypeptide(L)'
;LALVSLVLFAAVTAYALVGIQPTMDPALEIIRWLVFILVAAALIGAIVTSKTEGNDLLPFIFSSAAALFLVVLFAASMFPNLVVASATSIGESITIANAASSDLALGWMTGITCVGLPLVLIYHVIIYRTFRGRITDEDLSEY
;
A
#
# COMPACT_ATOMS: atom_id res chain seq x y z
N LEU A 1 5.53 11.49 12.76
CA LEU A 1 5.57 10.45 11.74
C LEU A 1 4.68 10.79 10.53
N ALA A 2 3.38 11.08 10.70
CA ALA A 2 2.44 11.35 9.60
C ALA A 2 2.86 12.55 8.71
N LEU A 3 3.41 13.62 9.29
CA LEU A 3 3.96 14.75 8.54
C LEU A 3 5.17 14.34 7.69
N VAL A 4 6.05 13.51 8.24
CA VAL A 4 7.21 12.98 7.51
C VAL A 4 6.75 12.11 6.34
N SER A 5 5.74 11.25 6.56
CA SER A 5 5.16 10.43 5.50
C SER A 5 4.54 11.27 4.38
N LEU A 6 3.86 12.37 4.72
CA LEU A 6 3.29 13.29 3.73
C LEU A 6 4.37 13.97 2.89
N VAL A 7 5.44 14.44 3.52
CA VAL A 7 6.57 15.09 2.83
C VAL A 7 7.29 14.10 1.90
N LEU A 8 7.57 12.89 2.39
CA LEU A 8 8.18 11.83 1.59
C LEU A 8 7.28 11.43 0.42
N PHE A 9 5.99 11.29 0.64
CA PHE A 9 5.02 11.00 -0.41
C PHE A 9 5.03 12.09 -1.49
N ALA A 10 4.99 13.37 -1.10
CA ALA A 10 5.06 14.48 -2.03
C ALA A 10 6.38 14.51 -2.82
N ALA A 11 7.50 14.26 -2.16
CA ALA A 11 8.82 14.24 -2.79
C ALA A 11 8.95 13.08 -3.81
N VAL A 12 8.54 11.86 -3.43
CA VAL A 12 8.56 10.69 -4.31
C VAL A 12 7.62 10.89 -5.51
N THR A 13 6.45 11.49 -5.28
CA THR A 13 5.50 11.79 -6.36
C THR A 13 6.07 12.83 -7.32
N ALA A 14 6.64 13.91 -6.81
CA ALA A 14 7.28 14.93 -7.66
C ALA A 14 8.40 14.30 -8.50
N TYR A 15 9.22 13.45 -7.90
CA TYR A 15 10.26 12.71 -8.61
C TYR A 15 9.68 11.78 -9.69
N ALA A 16 8.63 11.05 -9.38
CA ALA A 16 7.97 10.14 -10.33
C ALA A 16 7.34 10.88 -11.52
N LEU A 17 6.73 12.05 -11.26
CA LEU A 17 6.14 12.88 -12.34
C LEU A 17 7.20 13.46 -13.29
N VAL A 18 8.38 13.76 -12.78
CA VAL A 18 9.47 14.35 -13.59
C VAL A 18 10.32 13.28 -14.28
N GLY A 19 10.58 12.16 -13.58
CA GLY A 19 11.57 11.16 -14.01
C GLY A 19 10.98 9.92 -14.69
N ILE A 20 9.73 9.61 -14.44
CA ILE A 20 9.08 8.39 -14.95
C ILE A 20 7.85 8.81 -15.74
N GLN A 21 7.95 8.82 -17.08
CA GLN A 21 6.77 8.94 -17.94
C GLN A 21 6.38 7.54 -18.42
N PRO A 22 5.50 6.82 -17.71
CA PRO A 22 4.98 5.58 -18.24
C PRO A 22 4.01 5.91 -19.38
N THR A 23 4.20 5.27 -20.52
CA THR A 23 3.19 5.19 -21.58
C THR A 23 2.06 4.32 -21.06
N MET A 24 1.04 4.95 -20.46
CA MET A 24 -0.11 4.24 -19.89
C MET A 24 -1.36 4.48 -20.73
N ASP A 25 -2.23 3.47 -20.75
CA ASP A 25 -3.59 3.63 -21.22
C ASP A 25 -4.30 4.76 -20.47
N PRO A 26 -5.06 5.64 -21.17
CA PRO A 26 -5.73 6.78 -20.54
C PRO A 26 -6.64 6.41 -19.36
N ALA A 27 -7.24 5.21 -19.39
CA ALA A 27 -8.06 4.72 -18.29
C ALA A 27 -7.25 4.44 -17.01
N LEU A 28 -6.07 3.86 -17.15
CA LEU A 28 -5.16 3.60 -16.03
C LEU A 28 -4.60 4.89 -15.45
N GLU A 29 -4.40 5.90 -16.28
CA GLU A 29 -3.95 7.21 -15.84
C GLU A 29 -4.98 7.89 -14.95
N ILE A 30 -6.26 7.83 -15.31
CA ILE A 30 -7.36 8.36 -14.47
C ILE A 30 -7.41 7.65 -13.10
N ILE A 31 -7.32 6.32 -13.10
CA ILE A 31 -7.31 5.52 -11.87
C ILE A 31 -6.11 5.91 -11.00
N ARG A 32 -4.93 6.06 -11.57
CA ARG A 32 -3.72 6.48 -10.86
C ARG A 32 -3.90 7.83 -10.17
N TRP A 33 -4.42 8.85 -10.88
CA TRP A 33 -4.68 10.16 -10.31
C TRP A 33 -5.73 10.13 -9.21
N LEU A 34 -6.79 9.33 -9.37
CA LEU A 34 -7.83 9.17 -8.36
C LEU A 34 -7.24 8.55 -7.08
N VAL A 35 -6.48 7.47 -7.19
CA VAL A 35 -5.85 6.82 -6.04
C VAL A 35 -4.82 7.76 -5.39
N PHE A 36 -4.08 8.54 -6.17
CA PHE A 36 -3.17 9.55 -5.65
C PHE A 36 -3.88 10.57 -4.75
N ILE A 37 -5.02 11.09 -5.19
CA ILE A 37 -5.85 12.01 -4.40
C ILE A 37 -6.35 11.34 -3.12
N LEU A 38 -6.76 10.07 -3.19
CA LEU A 38 -7.21 9.30 -2.03
C LEU A 38 -6.09 9.09 -0.99
N VAL A 39 -4.86 8.82 -1.43
CA VAL A 39 -3.69 8.74 -0.54
C VAL A 39 -3.45 10.07 0.17
N ALA A 40 -3.42 11.17 -0.58
CA ALA A 40 -3.22 12.50 -0.01
C ALA A 40 -4.33 12.86 1.00
N ALA A 41 -5.58 12.60 0.65
CA ALA A 41 -6.72 12.83 1.53
C ALA A 41 -6.65 11.98 2.81
N ALA A 42 -6.26 10.71 2.71
CA ALA A 42 -6.10 9.82 3.84
C ALA A 42 -4.96 10.27 4.77
N LEU A 43 -3.82 10.69 4.23
CA LEU A 43 -2.71 11.22 5.02
C LEU A 43 -3.08 12.52 5.74
N ILE A 44 -3.74 13.45 5.05
CA ILE A 44 -4.24 14.69 5.64
C ILE A 44 -5.28 14.39 6.72
N GLY A 45 -6.21 13.48 6.44
CA GLY A 45 -7.21 13.01 7.39
C GLY A 45 -6.59 12.44 8.66
N ALA A 46 -5.55 11.60 8.54
CA ALA A 46 -4.81 11.07 9.67
C ALA A 46 -4.16 12.17 10.52
N ILE A 47 -3.59 13.21 9.88
CA ILE A 47 -2.98 14.34 10.59
C ILE A 47 -4.02 15.19 11.31
N VAL A 48 -5.13 15.49 10.67
CA VAL A 48 -6.20 16.32 11.25
C VAL A 48 -6.86 15.60 12.41
N THR A 49 -7.23 14.34 12.22
CA THR A 49 -7.93 13.56 13.26
C THR A 49 -7.04 13.21 14.44
N SER A 50 -5.72 13.09 14.24
CA SER A 50 -4.76 12.85 15.34
C SER A 50 -4.66 14.00 16.33
N LYS A 51 -5.11 15.20 15.95
CA LYS A 51 -5.15 16.40 16.83
C LYS A 51 -6.48 16.54 17.57
N THR A 52 -7.47 15.73 17.23
CA THR A 52 -8.80 15.79 17.84
C THR A 52 -8.85 14.82 19.02
N GLU A 53 -8.94 15.38 20.22
CA GLU A 53 -9.04 14.59 21.44
C GLU A 53 -10.34 13.77 21.48
N GLY A 54 -10.25 12.51 21.90
CA GLY A 54 -11.38 11.65 22.23
C GLY A 54 -11.75 10.60 21.19
N ASN A 55 -11.12 10.53 20.03
CA ASN A 55 -11.46 9.53 19.01
C ASN A 55 -10.21 8.93 18.34
N ASP A 56 -9.61 7.92 18.97
CA ASP A 56 -8.38 7.29 18.48
C ASP A 56 -8.62 6.36 17.28
N LEU A 57 -9.87 5.97 17.02
CA LEU A 57 -10.20 5.09 15.89
C LEU A 57 -10.09 5.79 14.54
N LEU A 58 -10.44 7.08 14.46
CA LEU A 58 -10.38 7.82 13.21
C LEU A 58 -8.97 7.96 12.64
N PRO A 59 -7.95 8.40 13.43
CA PRO A 59 -6.57 8.44 12.96
C PRO A 59 -6.06 7.07 12.52
N PHE A 60 -6.45 6.00 13.22
CA PHE A 60 -6.08 4.64 12.87
C PHE A 60 -6.69 4.21 11.52
N ILE A 61 -7.98 4.48 11.30
CA ILE A 61 -8.66 4.17 10.03
C ILE A 61 -8.01 4.94 8.88
N PHE A 62 -7.75 6.23 9.03
CA PHE A 62 -7.12 7.03 7.99
C PHE A 62 -5.68 6.60 7.69
N SER A 63 -4.89 6.25 8.69
CA SER A 63 -3.53 5.75 8.48
C SER A 63 -3.52 4.38 7.81
N SER A 64 -4.44 3.49 8.17
CA SER A 64 -4.61 2.19 7.54
C SER A 64 -5.08 2.31 6.09
N ALA A 65 -6.02 3.22 5.83
CA ALA A 65 -6.48 3.53 4.48
C ALA A 65 -5.35 4.12 3.61
N ALA A 66 -4.53 5.01 4.17
CA ALA A 66 -3.36 5.55 3.48
C ALA A 66 -2.37 4.45 3.08
N ALA A 67 -2.07 3.52 3.98
CA ALA A 67 -1.20 2.39 3.69
C ALA A 67 -1.76 1.51 2.56
N LEU A 68 -3.06 1.20 2.62
CA LEU A 68 -3.74 0.41 1.58
C LEU A 68 -3.70 1.13 0.23
N PHE A 69 -4.06 2.41 0.18
CA PHE A 69 -4.04 3.18 -1.06
C PHE A 69 -2.64 3.38 -1.63
N LEU A 70 -1.59 3.44 -0.79
CA LEU A 70 -0.20 3.46 -1.26
C LEU A 70 0.16 2.16 -2.00
N VAL A 71 -0.25 1.01 -1.47
CA VAL A 71 -0.04 -0.28 -2.15
C VAL A 71 -0.80 -0.33 -3.48
N VAL A 72 -2.06 0.13 -3.50
CA VAL A 72 -2.87 0.19 -4.72
C VAL A 72 -2.25 1.15 -5.74
N LEU A 73 -1.76 2.31 -5.28
CA LEU A 73 -1.09 3.28 -6.15
C LEU A 73 0.18 2.70 -6.78
N PHE A 74 0.99 1.99 -5.99
CA PHE A 74 2.18 1.31 -6.48
C PHE A 74 1.81 0.27 -7.54
N ALA A 75 0.83 -0.59 -7.25
CA ALA A 75 0.36 -1.61 -8.19
C ALA A 75 -0.20 -0.99 -9.49
N ALA A 76 -1.03 0.05 -9.39
CA ALA A 76 -1.60 0.75 -10.54
C ALA A 76 -0.54 1.49 -11.38
N SER A 77 0.54 1.95 -10.74
CA SER A 77 1.63 2.65 -11.43
C SER A 77 2.56 1.70 -12.19
N MET A 78 2.66 0.45 -11.73
CA MET A 78 3.53 -0.56 -12.35
C MET A 78 2.81 -1.39 -13.41
N PHE A 79 1.49 -1.56 -13.28
CA PHE A 79 0.72 -2.42 -14.19
C PHE A 79 0.73 -1.90 -15.65
N PRO A 80 0.93 -2.75 -16.69
CA PRO A 80 1.17 -4.20 -16.63
C PRO A 80 2.64 -4.60 -16.47
N ASN A 81 3.54 -3.64 -16.32
CA ASN A 81 4.97 -3.89 -16.20
C ASN A 81 5.33 -4.21 -14.74
N LEU A 82 6.21 -5.17 -14.52
CA LEU A 82 6.85 -5.43 -13.22
C LEU A 82 8.12 -4.58 -13.08
N VAL A 83 8.85 -4.42 -14.18
CA VAL A 83 10.03 -3.56 -14.27
C VAL A 83 10.00 -2.84 -15.60
N VAL A 84 10.04 -1.52 -15.55
CA VAL A 84 10.10 -0.69 -16.76
C VAL A 84 11.54 -0.61 -17.23
N ALA A 85 11.78 -0.94 -18.50
CA ALA A 85 13.08 -0.79 -19.11
C ALA A 85 13.44 0.71 -19.22
N SER A 86 14.67 1.06 -18.87
CA SER A 86 15.17 2.43 -19.07
C SER A 86 15.28 2.72 -20.58
N ALA A 87 15.12 3.99 -20.96
CA ALA A 87 15.28 4.43 -22.35
C ALA A 87 16.66 4.10 -22.94
N THR A 88 17.64 3.82 -22.11
CA THR A 88 19.01 3.43 -22.50
C THR A 88 19.28 1.93 -22.43
N SER A 89 18.34 1.12 -21.96
CA SER A 89 18.51 -0.34 -21.87
C SER A 89 18.19 -1.01 -23.21
N ILE A 90 18.98 -2.03 -23.55
CA ILE A 90 18.82 -2.84 -24.78
C ILE A 90 17.70 -3.88 -24.62
N GLY A 91 17.08 -3.99 -23.45
CA GLY A 91 16.06 -4.99 -23.11
C GLY A 91 14.64 -4.42 -23.12
N GLU A 92 13.67 -5.30 -23.36
CA GLU A 92 12.25 -4.99 -23.22
C GLU A 92 11.84 -4.93 -21.72
N SER A 93 10.78 -4.17 -21.43
CA SER A 93 10.21 -4.12 -20.09
C SER A 93 9.72 -5.51 -19.67
N ILE A 94 9.95 -5.86 -18.40
CA ILE A 94 9.45 -7.10 -17.80
C ILE A 94 7.98 -6.89 -17.45
N THR A 95 7.11 -7.56 -18.19
CA THR A 95 5.65 -7.52 -17.99
C THR A 95 5.18 -8.73 -17.20
N ILE A 96 3.97 -8.66 -16.66
CA ILE A 96 3.31 -9.80 -16.00
C ILE A 96 3.24 -11.02 -16.95
N ALA A 97 3.05 -10.77 -18.25
CA ALA A 97 2.93 -11.84 -19.24
C ALA A 97 4.26 -12.51 -19.56
N ASN A 98 5.35 -11.75 -19.78
CA ASN A 98 6.65 -12.31 -20.15
C ASN A 98 7.47 -12.83 -18.97
N ALA A 99 7.14 -12.41 -17.74
CA ALA A 99 7.75 -12.88 -16.50
C ALA A 99 6.96 -14.01 -15.82
N ALA A 100 5.81 -14.39 -16.37
CA ALA A 100 4.99 -15.44 -15.79
C ALA A 100 5.75 -16.78 -15.76
N SER A 101 5.71 -17.44 -14.60
CA SER A 101 6.25 -18.79 -14.44
C SER A 101 5.40 -19.80 -15.21
N SER A 102 5.88 -21.06 -15.28
CA SER A 102 5.11 -22.13 -15.93
C SER A 102 3.74 -22.34 -15.26
N ASP A 103 2.74 -22.80 -16.01
CA ASP A 103 1.38 -23.07 -15.50
C ASP A 103 1.39 -24.01 -14.30
N LEU A 104 2.29 -24.97 -14.27
CA LEU A 104 2.47 -25.89 -13.15
C LEU A 104 2.93 -25.14 -11.88
N ALA A 105 3.92 -24.25 -12.00
CA ALA A 105 4.44 -23.46 -10.88
C ALA A 105 3.37 -22.47 -10.37
N LEU A 106 2.64 -21.81 -11.26
CA LEU A 106 1.53 -20.95 -10.91
C LEU A 106 0.42 -21.70 -10.19
N GLY A 107 0.11 -22.91 -10.62
CA GLY A 107 -0.87 -23.79 -9.95
C GLY A 107 -0.46 -24.12 -8.52
N TRP A 108 0.79 -24.51 -8.30
CA TRP A 108 1.32 -24.77 -6.96
C TRP A 108 1.33 -23.53 -6.08
N MET A 109 1.78 -22.39 -6.61
CA MET A 109 1.76 -21.10 -5.87
C MET A 109 0.33 -20.71 -5.47
N THR A 110 -0.62 -20.87 -6.37
CA THR A 110 -2.04 -20.59 -6.08
C THR A 110 -2.56 -21.51 -4.99
N GLY A 111 -2.28 -22.81 -5.07
CA GLY A 111 -2.68 -23.79 -4.06
C GLY A 111 -2.12 -23.44 -2.65
N ILE A 112 -0.83 -23.15 -2.58
CA ILE A 112 -0.17 -22.75 -1.32
C ILE A 112 -0.78 -21.46 -0.77
N THR A 113 -1.05 -20.48 -1.64
CA THR A 113 -1.64 -19.21 -1.24
C THR A 113 -3.08 -19.38 -0.75
N CYS A 114 -3.88 -20.21 -1.41
CA CYS A 114 -5.26 -20.49 -0.99
C CYS A 114 -5.35 -21.15 0.39
N VAL A 115 -4.33 -21.88 0.80
CA VAL A 115 -4.27 -22.48 2.15
C VAL A 115 -3.59 -21.54 3.14
N GLY A 116 -2.45 -20.96 2.75
CA GLY A 116 -1.64 -20.12 3.62
C GLY A 116 -2.30 -18.80 3.99
N LEU A 117 -2.96 -18.13 3.05
CA LEU A 117 -3.58 -16.83 3.29
C LEU A 117 -4.72 -16.89 4.31
N PRO A 118 -5.69 -17.84 4.23
CA PRO A 118 -6.69 -17.99 5.28
C PRO A 118 -6.08 -18.31 6.66
N LEU A 119 -5.02 -19.12 6.70
CA LEU A 119 -4.35 -19.48 7.95
C LEU A 119 -3.70 -18.24 8.59
N VAL A 120 -3.03 -17.41 7.81
CA VAL A 120 -2.46 -16.15 8.28
C VAL A 120 -3.56 -15.19 8.75
N LEU A 121 -4.68 -15.09 8.03
CA LEU A 121 -5.80 -14.24 8.43
C LEU A 121 -6.43 -14.71 9.75
N ILE A 122 -6.65 -16.02 9.92
CA ILE A 122 -7.16 -16.60 11.16
C ILE A 122 -6.20 -16.29 12.32
N TYR A 123 -4.89 -16.48 12.11
CA TYR A 123 -3.88 -16.14 13.10
C TYR A 123 -3.94 -14.65 13.50
N HIS A 124 -4.04 -13.75 12.54
CA HIS A 124 -4.17 -12.32 12.82
C HIS A 124 -5.43 -12.00 13.62
N VAL A 125 -6.56 -12.58 13.24
CA VAL A 125 -7.82 -12.40 13.99
C VAL A 125 -7.68 -12.87 15.42
N ILE A 126 -7.04 -14.02 15.68
CA ILE A 126 -6.79 -14.54 17.02
C ILE A 126 -5.91 -13.59 17.82
N ILE A 127 -4.78 -13.14 17.24
CA ILE A 127 -3.85 -12.20 17.88
C ILE A 127 -4.57 -10.90 18.25
N TYR A 128 -5.23 -10.25 17.27
CA TYR A 128 -5.95 -9.01 17.54
C TYR A 128 -7.08 -9.16 18.57
N ARG A 129 -7.71 -10.33 18.62
CA ARG A 129 -8.76 -10.61 19.60
C ARG A 129 -8.19 -10.87 21.00
N THR A 130 -7.02 -11.52 21.09
CA THR A 130 -6.33 -11.83 22.34
C THR A 130 -5.75 -10.58 23.00
N PHE A 131 -5.14 -9.71 22.19
CA PHE A 131 -4.53 -8.45 22.66
C PHE A 131 -5.47 -7.25 22.50
N ARG A 132 -6.78 -7.49 22.46
CA ARG A 132 -7.79 -6.44 22.40
C ARG A 132 -7.86 -5.73 23.74
N GLY A 133 -7.15 -4.63 23.89
CA GLY A 133 -7.21 -3.77 25.07
C GLY A 133 -6.58 -2.41 24.76
N ARG A 134 -7.04 -1.38 25.46
CA ARG A 134 -6.38 -0.09 25.48
C ARG A 134 -5.37 -0.17 26.64
N ILE A 135 -4.10 0.11 26.36
CA ILE A 135 -3.10 0.27 27.41
C ILE A 135 -3.44 1.58 28.12
N THR A 136 -3.78 1.49 29.39
CA THR A 136 -4.06 2.62 30.29
C THR A 136 -2.79 2.98 31.05
N ASP A 137 -2.69 4.23 31.54
CA ASP A 137 -1.54 4.64 32.35
C ASP A 137 -1.40 3.84 33.65
N GLU A 138 -2.47 3.24 34.13
CA GLU A 138 -2.46 2.28 35.25
C GLU A 138 -1.67 1.00 34.91
N ASP A 139 -1.80 0.48 33.70
CA ASP A 139 -1.08 -0.72 33.24
C ASP A 139 0.45 -0.47 33.14
N LEU A 140 0.85 0.80 32.93
CA LEU A 140 2.26 1.20 32.86
C LEU A 140 2.88 1.39 34.26
N SER A 141 2.07 1.55 35.32
CA SER A 141 2.53 1.74 36.68
C SER A 141 2.78 0.43 37.46
N GLU A 142 2.38 -0.72 36.90
CA GLU A 142 2.62 -2.06 37.47
C GLU A 142 3.94 -2.69 37.03
N TYR A 143 4.71 -2.06 36.16
CA TYR A 143 6.04 -2.48 35.72
C TYR A 143 7.09 -1.46 36.19
#